data_4d93e63acea8e0cdc32bc5fd0682ea5f
#
_entry.id   4d93e63acea8e0cdc32bc5fd0682ea5f
#
_cell.length_a   1.000
_cell.length_b   1.000
_cell.length_c   1.000
_cell.angle_alpha   90.00
_cell.angle_beta   90.00
_cell.angle_gamma   90.00
#
_symmetry.space_group_name_H-M   'P 1'
#
loop_
_entity.id
_entity.type
_entity.pdbx_description
1 polymer ?
#
loop_
_entity_poly.entity_id
_entity_poly.type
_entity_poly.pdbx_seq_one_letter_code
_entity_poly.pdbx_strand_id
1 'polypeptide(L)'
;MTARPDLACGVAAKGAAAKGIVSKGIFIAGTDTGVGKTLIACALLHGFAARGLRVVAMKPVAAGAVRRRGAWHNDDVAQLRAAANVDASLAAVNPYCFAPAVAPHIAAQEAGLKIRMAVIAKNYARLGRNADLIIVEGAGGLLVPLGGAFSAADIPARLELPVVLVVGLRLRCLNHALLTVEAMKARGLYLAGWVANHIDPAMARATENLQSLRVRIKAPLLGTVRHAQNPQPARLARMLDISGLNARLDARLRARPDSSG
;
A
#
# COMPACT_ATOMS: atom_id res chain seq x y z
N MET A 1 -19.56 -33.26 -13.65
CA MET A 1 -19.69 -31.76 -13.64
C MET A 1 -19.21 -31.27 -12.29
N THR A 2 -17.93 -30.95 -12.20
CA THR A 2 -17.33 -30.44 -10.96
C THR A 2 -17.49 -28.91 -10.97
N ALA A 3 -18.22 -28.39 -10.00
CA ALA A 3 -18.38 -26.96 -9.79
C ALA A 3 -17.01 -26.33 -9.59
N ARG A 4 -16.66 -25.32 -10.40
CA ARG A 4 -15.45 -24.50 -10.20
C ARG A 4 -15.62 -23.73 -8.88
N PRO A 5 -14.65 -23.78 -7.95
CA PRO A 5 -14.74 -22.98 -6.74
C PRO A 5 -14.66 -21.50 -7.10
N ASP A 6 -15.54 -20.68 -6.51
CA ASP A 6 -15.46 -19.22 -6.55
C ASP A 6 -14.15 -18.74 -5.92
N LEU A 7 -13.17 -18.42 -6.76
CA LEU A 7 -11.79 -18.07 -6.34
C LEU A 7 -11.58 -16.57 -6.14
N ALA A 8 -12.60 -15.74 -6.40
CA ALA A 8 -12.49 -14.28 -6.29
C ALA A 8 -13.61 -13.66 -5.46
N CYS A 9 -13.26 -12.70 -4.64
CA CYS A 9 -14.19 -11.95 -3.81
C CYS A 9 -14.46 -10.54 -4.38
N GLY A 10 -15.15 -10.46 -5.49
CA GLY A 10 -15.57 -9.17 -6.03
C GLY A 10 -15.66 -9.14 -7.55
N VAL A 11 -16.79 -8.70 -8.05
CA VAL A 11 -17.06 -8.58 -9.49
C VAL A 11 -16.67 -7.18 -9.94
N ALA A 12 -15.80 -7.10 -10.95
CA ALA A 12 -15.45 -5.85 -11.61
C ALA A 12 -16.62 -5.32 -12.44
N ALA A 13 -17.28 -4.26 -12.02
CA ALA A 13 -18.28 -3.57 -12.80
C ALA A 13 -17.66 -2.78 -13.98
N LYS A 14 -18.25 -2.86 -15.17
CA LYS A 14 -17.90 -2.04 -16.35
C LYS A 14 -18.28 -0.58 -16.13
N GLY A 15 -17.41 0.38 -16.46
CA GLY A 15 -17.80 1.79 -16.42
C GLY A 15 -16.72 2.79 -16.77
N ALA A 16 -17.17 3.90 -17.36
CA ALA A 16 -16.46 4.99 -18.01
C ALA A 16 -15.54 5.82 -17.09
N ALA A 17 -14.54 6.49 -17.67
CA ALA A 17 -13.61 7.41 -17.03
C ALA A 17 -14.35 8.61 -16.43
N ALA A 18 -14.14 8.86 -15.13
CA ALA A 18 -14.58 10.08 -14.46
C ALA A 18 -13.42 11.09 -14.41
N LYS A 19 -13.59 12.24 -15.03
CA LYS A 19 -12.75 13.43 -14.86
C LYS A 19 -13.04 14.06 -13.50
N GLY A 20 -11.98 14.41 -12.74
CA GLY A 20 -12.01 15.43 -11.68
C GLY A 20 -12.42 14.91 -10.30
N ILE A 21 -11.47 14.79 -9.48
CA ILE A 21 -11.19 15.19 -8.08
C ILE A 21 -9.96 14.40 -7.68
N VAL A 22 -8.81 15.06 -7.65
CA VAL A 22 -7.55 14.42 -7.19
C VAL A 22 -7.57 14.48 -5.67
N SER A 23 -8.18 13.48 -5.05
CA SER A 23 -7.99 13.28 -3.61
C SER A 23 -6.53 12.90 -3.36
N LYS A 24 -5.98 13.49 -2.31
CA LYS A 24 -4.63 13.22 -1.84
C LYS A 24 -4.48 11.71 -1.53
N GLY A 25 -3.41 11.08 -1.97
CA GLY A 25 -3.16 9.67 -1.69
C GLY A 25 -1.69 9.38 -1.47
N ILE A 26 -1.42 8.25 -0.80
CA ILE A 26 -0.09 7.72 -0.54
C ILE A 26 -0.09 6.24 -0.89
N PHE A 27 0.92 5.79 -1.62
CA PHE A 27 1.12 4.36 -1.87
C PHE A 27 2.13 3.79 -0.87
N ILE A 28 1.77 2.72 -0.18
CA ILE A 28 2.64 2.00 0.74
C ILE A 28 3.26 0.83 -0.01
N ALA A 29 4.54 0.97 -0.34
CA ALA A 29 5.34 -0.09 -0.91
C ALA A 29 6.12 -0.83 0.18
N GLY A 30 6.49 -2.06 -0.08
CA GLY A 30 7.40 -2.83 0.76
C GLY A 30 8.59 -3.35 -0.01
N THR A 31 9.69 -3.58 0.69
CA THR A 31 10.85 -4.27 0.10
C THR A 31 10.55 -5.75 -0.16
N ASP A 32 9.49 -6.31 0.48
CA ASP A 32 9.09 -7.70 0.33
C ASP A 32 7.69 -7.93 0.93
N THR A 33 7.21 -9.18 0.88
CA THR A 33 6.09 -9.67 1.68
C THR A 33 6.50 -9.79 3.15
N GLY A 34 5.57 -9.55 4.08
CA GLY A 34 5.81 -9.68 5.52
C GLY A 34 6.68 -8.59 6.15
N VAL A 35 7.02 -7.50 5.43
CA VAL A 35 7.81 -6.39 5.98
C VAL A 35 7.00 -5.43 6.86
N GLY A 36 5.67 -5.65 7.01
CA GLY A 36 4.80 -4.86 7.87
C GLY A 36 4.12 -3.69 7.16
N LYS A 37 3.87 -3.79 5.85
CA LYS A 37 3.13 -2.75 5.09
C LYS A 37 1.80 -2.40 5.76
N THR A 38 1.00 -3.40 6.09
CA THR A 38 -0.33 -3.23 6.70
C THR A 38 -0.24 -2.52 8.05
N LEU A 39 0.72 -2.90 8.88
CA LEU A 39 0.98 -2.25 10.17
C LEU A 39 1.28 -0.75 9.99
N ILE A 40 2.16 -0.41 9.04
CA ILE A 40 2.55 0.98 8.79
C ILE A 40 1.40 1.74 8.10
N ALA A 41 0.67 1.12 7.18
CA ALA A 41 -0.51 1.72 6.57
C ALA A 41 -1.57 2.07 7.62
N CYS A 42 -1.87 1.15 8.55
CA CYS A 42 -2.78 1.39 9.66
C CYS A 42 -2.26 2.48 10.61
N ALA A 43 -0.95 2.52 10.90
CA ALA A 43 -0.38 3.58 11.72
C ALA A 43 -0.52 4.97 11.05
N LEU A 44 -0.31 5.06 9.74
CA LEU A 44 -0.52 6.30 8.99
C LEU A 44 -2.00 6.70 8.97
N LEU A 45 -2.94 5.76 8.78
CA LEU A 45 -4.37 6.02 8.86
C LEU A 45 -4.74 6.64 10.22
N HIS A 46 -4.34 6.02 11.33
CA HIS A 46 -4.58 6.58 12.66
C HIS A 46 -3.93 7.95 12.87
N GLY A 47 -2.70 8.12 12.38
CA GLY A 47 -1.97 9.37 12.56
C GLY A 47 -2.54 10.54 11.77
N PHE A 48 -3.04 10.32 10.57
CA PHE A 48 -3.73 11.34 9.78
C PHE A 48 -5.15 11.60 10.30
N ALA A 49 -5.88 10.56 10.75
CA ALA A 49 -7.18 10.71 11.39
C ALA A 49 -7.09 11.56 12.67
N ALA A 50 -6.04 11.33 13.49
CA ALA A 50 -5.79 12.13 14.70
C ALA A 50 -5.46 13.62 14.41
N ARG A 51 -5.17 13.97 13.16
CA ARG A 51 -5.00 15.35 12.67
C ARG A 51 -6.25 15.93 12.03
N GLY A 52 -7.39 15.28 12.20
CA GLY A 52 -8.70 15.74 11.71
C GLY A 52 -8.98 15.41 10.25
N LEU A 53 -8.14 14.65 9.55
CA LEU A 53 -8.40 14.27 8.17
C LEU A 53 -9.39 13.08 8.10
N ARG A 54 -10.25 13.12 7.09
CA ARG A 54 -11.05 11.97 6.68
C ARG A 54 -10.16 11.04 5.87
N VAL A 55 -9.86 9.87 6.42
CA VAL A 55 -8.93 8.92 5.81
C VAL A 55 -9.62 7.61 5.47
N VAL A 56 -9.31 7.07 4.30
CA VAL A 56 -9.78 5.77 3.83
C VAL A 56 -8.61 4.93 3.35
N ALA A 57 -8.75 3.62 3.47
CA ALA A 57 -7.76 2.69 2.95
C ALA A 57 -8.18 2.11 1.60
N MET A 58 -7.19 1.69 0.81
CA MET A 58 -7.37 0.86 -0.37
C MET A 58 -6.29 -0.22 -0.41
N LYS A 59 -6.69 -1.46 -0.59
CA LYS A 59 -5.81 -2.59 -0.96
C LYS A 59 -6.25 -3.11 -2.32
N PRO A 60 -5.69 -2.61 -3.41
CA PRO A 60 -6.17 -2.89 -4.76
C PRO A 60 -6.22 -4.39 -5.08
N VAL A 61 -5.23 -5.13 -4.60
CA VAL A 61 -5.11 -6.57 -4.78
C VAL A 61 -4.73 -7.23 -3.47
N ALA A 62 -5.50 -8.23 -3.06
CA ALA A 62 -5.21 -9.09 -1.91
C ALA A 62 -5.19 -10.56 -2.35
N ALA A 63 -4.27 -11.35 -1.80
CA ALA A 63 -4.19 -12.80 -1.93
C ALA A 63 -4.16 -13.44 -0.53
N GLY A 64 -4.46 -14.72 -0.44
CA GLY A 64 -4.54 -15.43 0.84
C GLY A 64 -5.83 -15.14 1.61
N ALA A 65 -6.94 -14.89 0.92
CA ALA A 65 -8.25 -14.74 1.55
C ALA A 65 -8.81 -16.10 1.98
N VAL A 66 -9.51 -16.11 3.12
CA VAL A 66 -10.21 -17.31 3.62
C VAL A 66 -11.71 -17.07 3.66
N ARG A 67 -12.51 -18.14 3.58
CA ARG A 67 -13.96 -18.02 3.77
C ARG A 67 -14.29 -17.97 5.27
N ARG A 68 -14.96 -16.89 5.70
CA ARG A 68 -15.52 -16.75 7.05
C ARG A 68 -17.00 -16.38 6.93
N ARG A 69 -17.88 -17.19 7.51
CA ARG A 69 -19.36 -16.99 7.48
C ARG A 69 -19.91 -16.74 6.07
N GLY A 70 -19.43 -17.51 5.08
CA GLY A 70 -19.87 -17.42 3.69
C GLY A 70 -19.26 -16.30 2.84
N ALA A 71 -18.53 -15.37 3.43
CA ALA A 71 -17.85 -14.26 2.74
C ALA A 71 -16.33 -14.46 2.69
N TRP A 72 -15.70 -13.87 1.69
CA TRP A 72 -14.24 -13.80 1.62
C TRP A 72 -13.71 -12.80 2.64
N HIS A 73 -12.71 -13.20 3.39
CA HIS A 73 -12.03 -12.40 4.40
C HIS A 73 -10.53 -12.40 4.17
N ASN A 74 -9.94 -11.22 4.14
CA ASN A 74 -8.50 -11.02 4.12
C ASN A 74 -8.11 -10.14 5.31
N ASP A 75 -7.18 -10.61 6.13
CA ASP A 75 -6.82 -9.96 7.40
C ASP A 75 -6.21 -8.56 7.20
N ASP A 76 -5.40 -8.34 6.15
CA ASP A 76 -4.87 -7.01 5.83
C ASP A 76 -5.99 -6.03 5.53
N VAL A 77 -6.96 -6.44 4.67
CA VAL A 77 -8.10 -5.59 4.30
C VAL A 77 -8.96 -5.26 5.51
N ALA A 78 -9.17 -6.23 6.40
CA ALA A 78 -9.94 -6.03 7.64
C ALA A 78 -9.25 -5.02 8.57
N GLN A 79 -7.94 -5.15 8.77
CA GLN A 79 -7.14 -4.22 9.59
C GLN A 79 -7.16 -2.80 9.01
N LEU A 80 -6.95 -2.68 7.69
CA LEU A 80 -6.98 -1.38 6.99
C LEU A 80 -8.32 -0.69 7.13
N ARG A 81 -9.44 -1.41 6.96
CA ARG A 81 -10.78 -0.86 7.13
C ARG A 81 -11.06 -0.42 8.56
N ALA A 82 -10.61 -1.21 9.53
CA ALA A 82 -10.76 -0.88 10.96
C ALA A 82 -9.94 0.35 11.38
N ALA A 83 -8.81 0.63 10.72
CA ALA A 83 -7.97 1.79 11.01
C ALA A 83 -8.44 3.08 10.30
N ALA A 84 -9.27 2.98 9.29
CA ALA A 84 -9.85 4.11 8.58
C ALA A 84 -10.99 4.75 9.40
N ASN A 85 -11.22 6.08 9.23
CA ASN A 85 -12.36 6.79 9.85
C ASN A 85 -13.44 7.18 8.84
N VAL A 86 -13.28 6.79 7.57
CA VAL A 86 -14.31 6.90 6.53
C VAL A 86 -14.78 5.49 6.17
N ASP A 87 -16.07 5.24 6.30
CA ASP A 87 -16.65 3.97 5.86
C ASP A 87 -16.72 3.88 4.34
N ALA A 88 -16.35 2.72 3.81
CA ALA A 88 -16.36 2.45 2.39
C ALA A 88 -16.71 0.99 2.11
N SER A 89 -17.36 0.74 0.97
CA SER A 89 -17.72 -0.62 0.57
C SER A 89 -16.47 -1.48 0.36
N LEU A 90 -16.54 -2.75 0.77
CA LEU A 90 -15.44 -3.71 0.61
C LEU A 90 -14.95 -3.76 -0.86
N ALA A 91 -15.86 -3.75 -1.82
CA ALA A 91 -15.51 -3.77 -3.25
C ALA A 91 -14.74 -2.52 -3.71
N ALA A 92 -14.93 -1.36 -3.06
CA ALA A 92 -14.14 -0.17 -3.37
C ALA A 92 -12.76 -0.22 -2.71
N VAL A 93 -12.69 -0.70 -1.46
CA VAL A 93 -11.42 -0.86 -0.72
C VAL A 93 -10.54 -1.95 -1.33
N ASN A 94 -11.15 -3.09 -1.70
CA ASN A 94 -10.42 -4.26 -2.20
C ASN A 94 -11.11 -4.85 -3.44
N PRO A 95 -10.88 -4.26 -4.62
CA PRO A 95 -11.52 -4.72 -5.86
C PRO A 95 -11.07 -6.10 -6.33
N TYR A 96 -9.89 -6.56 -5.92
CA TYR A 96 -9.38 -7.88 -6.25
C TYR A 96 -8.93 -8.61 -4.99
N CYS A 97 -9.64 -9.70 -4.68
CA CYS A 97 -9.36 -10.55 -3.52
C CYS A 97 -9.31 -12.00 -3.97
N PHE A 98 -8.22 -12.68 -3.70
CA PHE A 98 -7.99 -14.05 -4.15
C PHE A 98 -7.75 -14.98 -2.96
N ALA A 99 -8.30 -16.20 -3.03
CA ALA A 99 -8.11 -17.22 -1.99
C ALA A 99 -6.67 -17.76 -1.92
N PRO A 100 -6.01 -18.12 -3.03
CA PRO A 100 -4.66 -18.65 -2.97
C PRO A 100 -3.66 -17.63 -2.42
N ALA A 101 -2.81 -18.05 -1.48
CA ALA A 101 -1.69 -17.25 -0.95
C ALA A 101 -0.47 -17.35 -1.88
N VAL A 102 -0.64 -16.98 -3.15
CA VAL A 102 0.37 -17.02 -4.20
C VAL A 102 0.52 -15.64 -4.84
N ALA A 103 1.43 -15.50 -5.79
CA ALA A 103 1.62 -14.24 -6.50
C ALA A 103 0.30 -13.76 -7.17
N PRO A 104 -0.05 -12.46 -7.10
CA PRO A 104 -1.34 -11.95 -7.54
C PRO A 104 -1.75 -12.31 -8.96
N HIS A 105 -0.80 -12.31 -9.91
CA HIS A 105 -1.07 -12.68 -11.30
C HIS A 105 -1.43 -14.16 -11.47
N ILE A 106 -0.81 -15.05 -10.67
CA ILE A 106 -1.11 -16.49 -10.66
C ILE A 106 -2.52 -16.70 -10.10
N ALA A 107 -2.81 -16.10 -8.93
CA ALA A 107 -4.13 -16.19 -8.32
C ALA A 107 -5.24 -15.64 -9.24
N ALA A 108 -4.97 -14.55 -9.97
CA ALA A 108 -5.90 -13.99 -10.94
C ALA A 108 -6.11 -14.93 -12.13
N GLN A 109 -5.04 -15.55 -12.65
CA GLN A 109 -5.11 -16.52 -13.74
C GLN A 109 -5.92 -17.74 -13.35
N GLU A 110 -5.68 -18.31 -12.16
CA GLU A 110 -6.43 -19.45 -11.63
C GLU A 110 -7.93 -19.13 -11.45
N ALA A 111 -8.24 -17.88 -11.07
CA ALA A 111 -9.61 -17.38 -10.96
C ALA A 111 -10.26 -17.04 -12.31
N GLY A 112 -9.54 -17.13 -13.44
CA GLY A 112 -10.03 -16.71 -14.76
C GLY A 112 -10.25 -15.19 -14.88
N LEU A 113 -9.57 -14.40 -14.04
CA LEU A 113 -9.71 -12.95 -13.96
C LEU A 113 -8.44 -12.24 -14.46
N LYS A 114 -8.61 -10.99 -14.89
CA LYS A 114 -7.50 -10.08 -15.22
C LYS A 114 -7.54 -8.85 -14.29
N ILE A 115 -6.45 -8.57 -13.61
CA ILE A 115 -6.29 -7.34 -12.83
C ILE A 115 -6.17 -6.19 -13.83
N ARG A 116 -7.08 -5.21 -13.75
CA ARG A 116 -7.16 -4.07 -14.67
C ARG A 116 -6.95 -2.76 -13.92
N MET A 117 -6.00 -1.95 -14.38
CA MET A 117 -5.75 -0.62 -13.79
C MET A 117 -6.99 0.28 -13.80
N ALA A 118 -7.82 0.22 -14.85
CA ALA A 118 -9.06 1.00 -14.92
C ALA A 118 -10.03 0.71 -13.76
N VAL A 119 -10.09 -0.54 -13.27
CA VAL A 119 -10.91 -0.92 -12.12
C VAL A 119 -10.32 -0.34 -10.84
N ILE A 120 -8.99 -0.40 -10.69
CA ILE A 120 -8.28 0.18 -9.55
C ILE A 120 -8.50 1.69 -9.51
N ALA A 121 -8.27 2.39 -10.64
CA ALA A 121 -8.45 3.83 -10.75
C ALA A 121 -9.89 4.28 -10.48
N LYS A 122 -10.89 3.54 -10.99
CA LYS A 122 -12.31 3.82 -10.72
C LYS A 122 -12.63 3.74 -9.23
N ASN A 123 -12.15 2.71 -8.55
CA ASN A 123 -12.41 2.54 -7.12
C ASN A 123 -11.62 3.56 -6.28
N TYR A 124 -10.38 3.89 -6.66
CA TYR A 124 -9.61 4.99 -6.07
C TYR A 124 -10.37 6.32 -6.15
N ALA A 125 -10.85 6.70 -7.33
CA ALA A 125 -11.66 7.91 -7.52
C ALA A 125 -12.97 7.88 -6.72
N ARG A 126 -13.62 6.71 -6.59
CA ARG A 126 -14.82 6.55 -5.75
C ARG A 126 -14.52 6.80 -4.27
N LEU A 127 -13.43 6.24 -3.75
CA LEU A 127 -13.00 6.45 -2.37
C LEU A 127 -12.68 7.92 -2.08
N GLY A 128 -12.07 8.61 -3.04
CA GLY A 128 -11.69 10.01 -2.92
C GLY A 128 -12.84 11.01 -2.82
N ARG A 129 -14.07 10.61 -3.14
CA ARG A 129 -15.23 11.53 -3.03
C ARG A 129 -15.56 11.90 -1.59
N ASN A 130 -15.28 11.02 -0.63
CA ASN A 130 -15.64 11.18 0.77
C ASN A 130 -14.44 11.25 1.71
N ALA A 131 -13.22 11.21 1.18
CA ALA A 131 -11.99 11.20 1.96
C ALA A 131 -11.04 12.32 1.53
N ASP A 132 -10.32 12.87 2.49
CA ASP A 132 -9.29 13.88 2.26
C ASP A 132 -7.96 13.20 1.88
N LEU A 133 -7.75 11.95 2.32
CA LEU A 133 -6.56 11.15 2.06
C LEU A 133 -6.89 9.67 1.87
N ILE A 134 -6.27 9.04 0.88
CA ILE A 134 -6.37 7.60 0.64
C ILE A 134 -5.01 6.96 0.89
N ILE A 135 -4.93 5.97 1.77
CA ILE A 135 -3.74 5.11 1.93
C ILE A 135 -3.93 3.87 1.08
N VAL A 136 -3.11 3.73 0.05
CA VAL A 136 -3.14 2.60 -0.90
C VAL A 136 -2.03 1.63 -0.56
N GLU A 137 -2.36 0.43 -0.14
CA GLU A 137 -1.37 -0.61 0.18
C GLU A 137 -1.11 -1.53 -1.01
N GLY A 138 0.16 -1.67 -1.39
CA GLY A 138 0.62 -2.62 -2.40
C GLY A 138 0.64 -4.07 -1.89
N ALA A 139 0.63 -5.03 -2.81
CA ALA A 139 0.78 -6.46 -2.53
C ALA A 139 2.23 -6.89 -2.76
N GLY A 140 2.83 -7.58 -1.78
CA GLY A 140 4.22 -8.05 -1.88
C GLY A 140 5.25 -6.93 -1.99
N GLY A 141 6.28 -7.13 -2.81
CA GLY A 141 7.27 -6.11 -3.14
C GLY A 141 6.82 -5.18 -4.27
N LEU A 142 7.62 -4.13 -4.55
CA LEU A 142 7.29 -3.09 -5.53
C LEU A 142 7.04 -3.63 -6.95
N LEU A 143 7.83 -4.60 -7.39
CA LEU A 143 7.77 -5.13 -8.76
C LEU A 143 6.96 -6.43 -8.88
N VAL A 144 6.15 -6.78 -7.89
CA VAL A 144 5.29 -7.97 -7.96
C VAL A 144 4.38 -7.89 -9.18
N PRO A 145 4.38 -8.94 -10.05
CA PRO A 145 3.54 -8.98 -11.23
C PRO A 145 2.05 -9.01 -10.88
N LEU A 146 1.27 -8.22 -11.59
CA LEU A 146 -0.19 -8.18 -11.49
C LEU A 146 -0.87 -8.74 -12.76
N GLY A 147 -0.09 -9.08 -13.79
CA GLY A 147 -0.53 -9.71 -15.04
C GLY A 147 0.01 -9.01 -16.29
N GLY A 148 0.43 -9.78 -17.29
CA GLY A 148 1.13 -9.26 -18.47
C GLY A 148 2.38 -8.48 -18.07
N ALA A 149 2.58 -7.28 -18.62
CA ALA A 149 3.66 -6.38 -18.23
C ALA A 149 3.32 -5.50 -17.00
N PHE A 150 2.14 -5.64 -16.42
CA PHE A 150 1.66 -4.81 -15.31
C PHE A 150 2.18 -5.33 -13.95
N SER A 151 2.74 -4.44 -13.14
CA SER A 151 3.30 -4.70 -11.82
C SER A 151 2.66 -3.81 -10.75
N ALA A 152 2.96 -4.09 -9.48
CA ALA A 152 2.46 -3.26 -8.37
C ALA A 152 2.99 -1.81 -8.45
N ALA A 153 4.16 -1.57 -9.06
CA ALA A 153 4.71 -0.23 -9.27
C ALA A 153 3.91 0.62 -10.25
N ASP A 154 3.13 0.01 -11.13
CA ASP A 154 2.29 0.75 -12.09
C ASP A 154 1.09 1.43 -11.42
N ILE A 155 0.69 0.96 -10.21
CA ILE A 155 -0.39 1.59 -9.46
C ILE A 155 0.00 3.02 -9.03
N PRO A 156 1.08 3.23 -8.25
CA PRO A 156 1.48 4.58 -7.88
C PRO A 156 1.92 5.43 -9.09
N ALA A 157 2.49 4.84 -10.13
CA ALA A 157 2.85 5.56 -11.35
C ALA A 157 1.60 6.15 -12.03
N ARG A 158 0.56 5.33 -12.26
CA ARG A 158 -0.65 5.74 -12.99
C ARG A 158 -1.63 6.57 -12.16
N LEU A 159 -1.63 6.42 -10.85
CA LEU A 159 -2.40 7.25 -9.92
C LEU A 159 -1.59 8.45 -9.42
N GLU A 160 -0.34 8.60 -9.86
CA GLU A 160 0.59 9.67 -9.50
C GLU A 160 0.78 9.82 -7.98
N LEU A 161 0.79 8.69 -7.27
CA LEU A 161 0.90 8.68 -5.82
C LEU A 161 2.35 8.78 -5.34
N PRO A 162 2.64 9.64 -4.36
CA PRO A 162 3.87 9.55 -3.60
C PRO A 162 3.94 8.22 -2.88
N VAL A 163 5.15 7.68 -2.77
CA VAL A 163 5.40 6.36 -2.18
C VAL A 163 6.02 6.51 -0.80
N VAL A 164 5.53 5.76 0.16
CA VAL A 164 6.22 5.46 1.42
C VAL A 164 6.72 4.02 1.35
N LEU A 165 8.03 3.83 1.52
CA LEU A 165 8.65 2.52 1.47
C LEU A 165 8.78 1.94 2.88
N VAL A 166 8.27 0.73 3.10
CA VAL A 166 8.48 -0.04 4.32
C VAL A 166 9.64 -1.01 4.10
N VAL A 167 10.70 -0.83 4.88
CA VAL A 167 11.89 -1.68 4.87
C VAL A 167 11.85 -2.61 6.08
N GLY A 168 11.69 -3.89 5.84
CA GLY A 168 11.79 -4.91 6.91
C GLY A 168 13.26 -5.15 7.26
N LEU A 169 13.66 -4.76 8.48
CA LEU A 169 15.02 -5.00 8.98
C LEU A 169 15.17 -6.47 9.37
N ARG A 170 15.89 -7.18 8.51
CA ARG A 170 16.35 -8.57 8.62
C ARG A 170 17.59 -8.74 7.75
N LEU A 171 18.29 -9.84 7.87
CA LEU A 171 19.39 -10.14 6.94
C LEU A 171 18.93 -9.98 5.47
N ARG A 172 19.75 -9.39 4.62
CA ARG A 172 19.50 -9.00 3.21
C ARG A 172 18.70 -7.69 3.01
N CYS A 173 18.26 -7.02 4.07
CA CYS A 173 17.46 -5.79 3.95
C CYS A 173 18.16 -4.67 3.15
N LEU A 174 19.49 -4.56 3.24
CA LEU A 174 20.28 -3.57 2.48
C LEU A 174 20.04 -3.73 0.97
N ASN A 175 20.29 -4.94 0.45
CA ASN A 175 20.13 -5.22 -0.97
C ASN A 175 18.68 -5.00 -1.43
N HIS A 176 17.70 -5.55 -0.70
CA HIS A 176 16.28 -5.40 -1.07
C HIS A 176 15.85 -3.94 -1.06
N ALA A 177 16.26 -3.16 -0.06
CA ALA A 177 15.90 -1.75 0.03
C ALA A 177 16.52 -0.92 -1.11
N LEU A 178 17.82 -1.11 -1.39
CA LEU A 178 18.51 -0.34 -2.42
C LEU A 178 18.01 -0.71 -3.83
N LEU A 179 17.81 -1.98 -4.14
CA LEU A 179 17.20 -2.41 -5.41
C LEU A 179 15.79 -1.84 -5.58
N THR A 180 14.99 -1.79 -4.48
CA THR A 180 13.64 -1.21 -4.53
C THR A 180 13.71 0.29 -4.81
N VAL A 181 14.61 1.02 -4.15
CA VAL A 181 14.79 2.46 -4.37
C VAL A 181 15.26 2.76 -5.81
N GLU A 182 16.21 1.98 -6.33
CA GLU A 182 16.65 2.13 -7.73
C GLU A 182 15.51 1.81 -8.72
N ALA A 183 14.70 0.79 -8.46
CA ALA A 183 13.53 0.51 -9.28
C ALA A 183 12.49 1.63 -9.24
N MET A 184 12.29 2.28 -8.08
CA MET A 184 11.43 3.47 -7.95
C MET A 184 11.96 4.62 -8.80
N LYS A 185 13.26 4.91 -8.69
CA LYS A 185 13.94 5.97 -9.45
C LYS A 185 13.83 5.74 -10.95
N ALA A 186 14.12 4.53 -11.42
CA ALA A 186 14.02 4.17 -12.84
C ALA A 186 12.60 4.32 -13.41
N ARG A 187 11.58 4.26 -12.56
CA ARG A 187 10.16 4.42 -12.94
C ARG A 187 9.61 5.82 -12.67
N GLY A 188 10.43 6.78 -12.27
CA GLY A 188 10.02 8.13 -11.93
C GLY A 188 9.08 8.23 -10.72
N LEU A 189 9.07 7.22 -9.84
CA LEU A 189 8.24 7.23 -8.65
C LEU A 189 8.85 8.16 -7.58
N TYR A 190 8.02 9.00 -7.00
CA TYR A 190 8.46 9.89 -5.93
C TYR A 190 8.43 9.17 -4.57
N LEU A 191 9.60 8.92 -4.00
CA LEU A 191 9.76 8.39 -2.66
C LEU A 191 9.62 9.51 -1.63
N ALA A 192 8.44 9.62 -1.01
CA ALA A 192 8.12 10.67 -0.02
C ALA A 192 8.79 10.43 1.34
N GLY A 193 9.18 9.20 1.62
CA GLY A 193 9.88 8.78 2.83
C GLY A 193 9.88 7.28 2.99
N TRP A 194 10.56 6.79 3.99
CA TRP A 194 10.62 5.37 4.30
C TRP A 194 10.54 5.09 5.79
N VAL A 195 10.12 3.88 6.15
CA VAL A 195 10.02 3.40 7.53
C VAL A 195 10.89 2.17 7.68
N ALA A 196 11.73 2.14 8.71
CA ALA A 196 12.50 0.97 9.11
C ALA A 196 11.69 0.15 10.12
N ASN A 197 11.29 -1.06 9.76
CA ASN A 197 10.52 -1.94 10.62
C ASN A 197 11.36 -3.15 11.04
N HIS A 198 11.67 -3.28 12.33
CA HIS A 198 12.39 -4.43 12.87
C HIS A 198 11.47 -5.65 12.90
N ILE A 199 11.56 -6.49 11.87
CA ILE A 199 10.75 -7.72 11.74
C ILE A 199 11.46 -8.96 12.26
N ASP A 200 12.78 -8.89 12.41
CA ASP A 200 13.62 -9.95 12.95
C ASP A 200 14.28 -9.45 14.23
N PRO A 201 13.82 -9.92 15.42
CA PRO A 201 14.39 -9.51 16.71
C PRO A 201 15.82 -10.02 16.91
N ALA A 202 16.23 -11.08 16.21
CA ALA A 202 17.56 -11.68 16.31
C ALA A 202 18.55 -11.11 15.25
N MET A 203 18.15 -10.12 14.47
CA MET A 203 19.02 -9.54 13.44
C MET A 203 20.31 -8.97 14.02
N ALA A 204 21.44 -9.58 13.68
CA ALA A 204 22.76 -9.08 14.04
C ALA A 204 23.03 -7.73 13.34
N ARG A 205 23.68 -6.79 14.08
CA ARG A 205 24.08 -5.49 13.53
C ARG A 205 22.93 -4.67 12.93
N ALA A 206 21.74 -4.76 13.50
CA ALA A 206 20.56 -4.04 13.02
C ALA A 206 20.76 -2.52 12.99
N THR A 207 21.45 -1.95 13.98
CA THR A 207 21.77 -0.51 14.05
C THR A 207 22.68 -0.08 12.91
N GLU A 208 23.74 -0.83 12.61
CA GLU A 208 24.70 -0.54 11.55
C GLU A 208 24.03 -0.66 10.16
N ASN A 209 23.16 -1.66 9.99
CA ASN A 209 22.37 -1.78 8.78
C ASN A 209 21.41 -0.60 8.59
N LEU A 210 20.75 -0.15 9.65
CA LEU A 210 19.89 1.03 9.62
C LEU A 210 20.69 2.29 9.25
N GLN A 211 21.85 2.51 9.85
CA GLN A 211 22.72 3.65 9.51
C GLN A 211 23.19 3.60 8.05
N SER A 212 23.54 2.41 7.57
CA SER A 212 23.89 2.19 6.16
C SER A 212 22.76 2.59 5.20
N LEU A 213 21.50 2.25 5.52
CA LEU A 213 20.33 2.66 4.74
C LEU A 213 20.09 4.18 4.82
N ARG A 214 20.22 4.80 6.00
CA ARG A 214 20.04 6.25 6.18
C ARG A 214 20.98 7.08 5.30
N VAL A 215 22.21 6.61 5.12
CA VAL A 215 23.18 7.31 4.24
C VAL A 215 22.83 7.13 2.76
N ARG A 216 22.30 5.96 2.37
CA ARG A 216 22.08 5.59 0.97
C ARG A 216 20.70 5.96 0.43
N ILE A 217 19.66 5.88 1.25
CA ILE A 217 18.31 6.31 0.87
C ILE A 217 18.18 7.81 1.10
N LYS A 218 18.11 8.58 0.02
CA LYS A 218 18.07 10.07 0.08
C LYS A 218 16.72 10.63 0.52
N ALA A 219 15.68 9.79 0.58
CA ALA A 219 14.38 10.19 1.13
C ALA A 219 14.40 10.18 2.67
N PRO A 220 13.57 10.98 3.35
CA PRO A 220 13.52 11.03 4.81
C PRO A 220 13.12 9.69 5.44
N LEU A 221 13.80 9.30 6.52
CA LEU A 221 13.36 8.26 7.42
C LEU A 221 12.21 8.81 8.28
N LEU A 222 11.02 8.28 8.06
CA LEU A 222 9.81 8.70 8.79
C LEU A 222 9.74 8.15 10.21
N GLY A 223 10.45 7.06 10.46
CA GLY A 223 10.49 6.43 11.78
C GLY A 223 11.10 5.04 11.76
N THR A 224 11.42 4.57 12.96
CA THR A 224 11.92 3.21 13.20
C THR A 224 10.95 2.50 14.14
N VAL A 225 10.40 1.37 13.69
CA VAL A 225 9.47 0.57 14.46
C VAL A 225 10.23 -0.61 15.04
N ARG A 226 10.19 -0.77 16.35
CA ARG A 226 10.81 -1.91 17.05
C ARG A 226 9.93 -3.14 16.91
N HIS A 227 10.56 -4.31 16.93
CA HIS A 227 9.84 -5.58 16.97
C HIS A 227 8.93 -5.65 18.20
N ALA A 228 7.70 -6.08 18.00
CA ALA A 228 6.73 -6.36 19.07
C ALA A 228 5.83 -7.51 18.63
N GLN A 229 5.44 -8.38 19.59
CA GLN A 229 4.54 -9.50 19.32
C GLN A 229 3.15 -9.03 18.90
N ASN A 230 2.63 -7.97 19.54
CA ASN A 230 1.32 -7.40 19.28
C ASN A 230 1.44 -5.87 19.06
N PRO A 231 1.99 -5.43 17.90
CA PRO A 231 2.16 -4.01 17.64
C PRO A 231 0.81 -3.32 17.50
N GLN A 232 0.67 -2.16 18.17
CA GLN A 232 -0.56 -1.36 18.14
C GLN A 232 -0.39 -0.20 17.14
N PRO A 233 -1.07 -0.21 15.97
CA PRO A 233 -0.88 0.82 14.94
C PRO A 233 -1.10 2.24 15.43
N ALA A 234 -2.11 2.46 16.27
CA ALA A 234 -2.41 3.78 16.84
C ALA A 234 -1.28 4.34 17.73
N ARG A 235 -0.54 3.47 18.44
CA ARG A 235 0.65 3.87 19.22
C ARG A 235 1.83 4.16 18.29
N LEU A 236 2.01 3.36 17.25
CA LEU A 236 3.07 3.54 16.27
C LEU A 236 2.92 4.83 15.47
N ALA A 237 1.70 5.31 15.27
CA ALA A 237 1.43 6.60 14.62
C ALA A 237 2.19 7.77 15.27
N ARG A 238 2.40 7.72 16.60
CA ARG A 238 3.15 8.75 17.36
C ARG A 238 4.66 8.69 17.15
N MET A 239 5.16 7.58 16.62
CA MET A 239 6.60 7.35 16.36
C MET A 239 6.98 7.72 14.92
N LEU A 240 6.00 8.03 14.07
CA LEU A 240 6.22 8.38 12.67
C LEU A 240 6.16 9.89 12.47
N ASP A 241 7.06 10.44 11.66
CA ASP A 241 7.03 11.84 11.21
C ASP A 241 5.91 12.08 10.20
N ILE A 242 4.67 12.07 10.70
CA ILE A 242 3.48 12.29 9.87
C ILE A 242 3.37 13.77 9.47
N SER A 243 3.81 14.70 10.32
CA SER A 243 3.78 16.12 10.03
C SER A 243 4.70 16.47 8.85
N GLY A 244 5.95 16.01 8.88
CA GLY A 244 6.88 16.18 7.78
C GLY A 244 6.42 15.45 6.50
N LEU A 245 5.83 14.27 6.62
CA LEU A 245 5.23 13.59 5.48
C LEU A 245 4.10 14.43 4.89
N ASN A 246 3.17 14.93 5.71
CA ASN A 246 2.06 15.77 5.24
C ASN A 246 2.55 17.03 4.52
N ALA A 247 3.53 17.73 5.08
CA ALA A 247 4.12 18.92 4.44
C ALA A 247 4.68 18.62 3.04
N ARG A 248 5.35 17.48 2.86
CA ARG A 248 5.88 17.04 1.55
C ARG A 248 4.78 16.70 0.56
N LEU A 249 3.68 16.10 1.01
CA LEU A 249 2.51 15.83 0.18
C LEU A 249 1.86 17.13 -0.31
N ASP A 250 1.70 18.11 0.59
CA ASP A 250 1.12 19.41 0.27
C ASP A 250 2.01 20.20 -0.71
N ALA A 251 3.33 20.21 -0.49
CA ALA A 251 4.28 20.83 -1.39
C ALA A 251 4.22 20.23 -2.80
N ARG A 252 4.12 18.89 -2.91
CA ARG A 252 4.00 18.21 -4.20
C ARG A 252 2.69 18.51 -4.92
N LEU A 253 1.57 18.61 -4.20
CA LEU A 253 0.29 18.98 -4.81
C LEU A 253 0.32 20.40 -5.39
N ARG A 254 0.94 21.35 -4.67
CA ARG A 254 1.09 22.74 -5.16
C ARG A 254 2.04 22.88 -6.35
N ALA A 255 3.02 21.99 -6.46
CA ALA A 255 3.99 21.97 -7.57
C ALA A 255 3.46 21.28 -8.85
N ARG A 256 2.28 20.68 -8.81
CA ARG A 256 1.64 20.11 -10.01
C ARG A 256 1.12 21.27 -10.87
N PRO A 257 1.52 21.35 -12.17
CA PRO A 257 0.88 22.28 -13.06
C PRO A 257 -0.60 21.92 -13.17
N ASP A 258 -1.47 22.93 -13.15
CA ASP A 258 -2.90 22.76 -13.37
C ASP A 258 -3.13 22.02 -14.69
N SER A 259 -3.65 20.81 -14.59
CA SER A 259 -4.05 19.98 -15.74
C SER A 259 -5.41 20.44 -16.31
N SER A 260 -5.66 21.75 -16.27
CA SER A 260 -6.80 22.41 -16.89
C SER A 260 -6.32 23.07 -18.17
N GLY A 261 -6.26 22.28 -19.24
CA GLY A 261 -6.00 22.71 -20.60
C GLY A 261 -6.77 21.79 -21.54
#